data_52439acc7c08a893261fc58211be036f
#
_entry.id   52439acc7c08a893261fc58211be036f
#
_cell.length_a   1.000
_cell.length_b   1.000
_cell.length_c   1.000
_cell.angle_alpha   90.00
_cell.angle_beta   90.00
_cell.angle_gamma   90.00
#
_symmetry.space_group_name_H-M   'P 1'
#
loop_
_entity.id
_entity.type
_entity.pdbx_description
1 polymer ?
#
loop_
_entity_poly.entity_id
_entity_poly.type
_entity_poly.pdbx_seq_one_letter_code
_entity_poly.pdbx_strand_id
1 'polypeptide(L)'
;TQDGETIFLRPRPGASRMYPETDIPSISVIPEEIKLAMENIPKSWDESIAEIQQRYDLNSQLSEQIFDSEYMELFEKICENKKNSPNFVASVLCSTLTNLQRKGFDVVLLTHEHIIELFELLASNKIPKESLEIIFENIMSGKSETVSRAIESSAVTSINEEDLHMIL
;
A
#
# COMPACT_ATOMS: atom_id res chain seq x y z
N THR A 1 -11.06 34.52 0.24
CA THR A 1 -10.25 35.75 0.03
C THR A 1 -9.50 35.64 -1.29
N GLN A 2 -9.07 36.77 -1.88
CA GLN A 2 -8.36 36.79 -3.16
C GLN A 2 -7.00 36.08 -3.07
N ASP A 3 -6.42 36.01 -1.89
CA ASP A 3 -5.09 35.43 -1.63
C ASP A 3 -5.14 33.97 -1.19
N GLY A 4 -6.29 33.32 -1.26
CA GLY A 4 -6.46 31.91 -0.83
C GLY A 4 -6.45 31.68 0.69
N GLU A 5 -6.25 32.70 1.49
CA GLU A 5 -6.31 32.59 2.95
C GLU A 5 -7.74 32.57 3.48
N THR A 6 -7.98 31.79 4.52
CA THR A 6 -9.27 31.73 5.20
C THR A 6 -9.33 32.75 6.34
N ILE A 7 -10.44 33.50 6.42
CA ILE A 7 -10.70 34.40 7.53
C ILE A 7 -11.95 33.99 8.28
N PHE A 8 -11.97 34.21 9.60
CA PHE A 8 -13.16 33.97 10.39
C PHE A 8 -14.21 35.04 10.07
N LEU A 9 -15.36 34.60 9.58
CA LEU A 9 -16.50 35.48 9.27
C LEU A 9 -17.57 35.44 10.35
N ARG A 10 -17.98 34.26 10.77
CA ARG A 10 -19.01 34.03 11.79
C ARG A 10 -19.01 32.58 12.26
N PRO A 11 -19.50 32.29 13.48
CA PRO A 11 -19.71 30.92 13.93
C PRO A 11 -20.63 30.17 12.97
N ARG A 12 -20.31 28.91 12.68
CA ARG A 12 -21.25 28.03 11.96
C ARG A 12 -22.51 27.84 12.80
N PRO A 13 -23.72 27.90 12.22
CA PRO A 13 -24.93 27.61 12.99
C PRO A 13 -24.86 26.17 13.50
N GLY A 14 -24.91 26.03 14.82
CA GLY A 14 -25.03 24.71 15.47
C GLY A 14 -26.49 24.25 15.54
N ALA A 15 -26.71 23.02 16.02
CA ALA A 15 -28.03 22.39 16.14
C ALA A 15 -29.06 23.27 16.87
N SER A 16 -28.62 24.07 17.86
CA SER A 16 -29.48 25.00 18.61
C SER A 16 -29.95 26.24 17.82
N ARG A 17 -29.34 26.49 16.64
CA ARG A 17 -29.68 27.61 15.75
C ARG A 17 -30.29 27.19 14.42
N MET A 18 -30.44 25.88 14.21
CA MET A 18 -31.16 25.33 13.06
C MET A 18 -32.62 25.09 13.44
N TYR A 19 -33.52 25.65 12.67
CA TYR A 19 -34.94 25.33 12.82
C TYR A 19 -35.17 23.93 12.23
N PRO A 20 -36.07 23.13 12.84
CA PRO A 20 -36.51 21.88 12.22
C PRO A 20 -37.12 22.17 10.83
N GLU A 21 -36.72 21.36 9.85
CA GLU A 21 -37.39 21.41 8.53
C GLU A 21 -38.83 20.92 8.66
N THR A 22 -39.76 21.82 8.40
CA THR A 22 -41.22 21.51 8.54
C THR A 22 -41.73 20.69 7.38
N ASP A 23 -41.04 20.70 6.24
CA ASP A 23 -41.42 19.97 5.03
C ASP A 23 -40.95 18.51 5.03
N ILE A 24 -40.06 18.14 5.96
CA ILE A 24 -39.57 16.77 6.12
C ILE A 24 -40.27 16.16 7.34
N PRO A 25 -41.05 15.09 7.17
CA PRO A 25 -41.64 14.39 8.30
C PRO A 25 -40.59 13.76 9.19
N SER A 26 -40.88 13.58 10.45
CA SER A 26 -40.03 12.89 11.40
C SER A 26 -39.78 11.46 10.94
N ILE A 27 -38.48 11.08 10.89
CA ILE A 27 -38.06 9.70 10.60
C ILE A 27 -38.00 8.96 11.92
N SER A 28 -38.80 7.91 12.07
CA SER A 28 -38.75 7.03 13.25
C SER A 28 -37.63 6.04 13.09
N VAL A 29 -36.64 6.10 13.98
CA VAL A 29 -35.57 5.09 14.07
C VAL A 29 -36.07 3.97 14.97
N ILE A 30 -36.23 2.78 14.41
CA ILE A 30 -36.69 1.61 15.16
C ILE A 30 -35.48 0.82 15.75
N PRO A 31 -35.66 0.11 16.88
CA PRO A 31 -34.60 -0.63 17.55
C PRO A 31 -33.91 -1.66 16.63
N GLU A 32 -34.65 -2.25 15.70
CA GLU A 32 -34.16 -3.22 14.73
C GLU A 32 -33.12 -2.60 13.76
N GLU A 33 -33.40 -1.36 13.31
CA GLU A 33 -32.47 -0.63 12.43
C GLU A 33 -31.17 -0.26 13.18
N ILE A 34 -31.30 0.14 14.46
CA ILE A 34 -30.12 0.40 15.31
C ILE A 34 -29.29 -0.87 15.47
N LYS A 35 -29.95 -2.00 15.76
CA LYS A 35 -29.27 -3.28 15.92
C LYS A 35 -28.53 -3.68 14.63
N LEU A 36 -29.19 -3.58 13.48
CA LEU A 36 -28.59 -3.87 12.19
C LEU A 36 -27.39 -2.95 11.89
N ALA A 37 -27.51 -1.67 12.22
CA ALA A 37 -26.41 -0.72 12.07
C ALA A 37 -25.24 -1.09 12.99
N MET A 38 -25.49 -1.46 14.23
CA MET A 38 -24.45 -1.87 15.19
C MET A 38 -23.73 -3.15 14.76
N GLU A 39 -24.44 -4.11 14.16
CA GLU A 39 -23.84 -5.35 13.63
C GLU A 39 -22.96 -5.09 12.39
N ASN A 40 -23.18 -3.99 11.68
CA ASN A 40 -22.46 -3.62 10.46
C ASN A 40 -21.47 -2.45 10.67
N ILE A 41 -21.20 -2.05 11.92
CA ILE A 41 -20.19 -1.04 12.19
C ILE A 41 -18.82 -1.58 11.76
N PRO A 42 -18.11 -0.90 10.83
CA PRO A 42 -16.75 -1.32 10.49
C PRO A 42 -15.83 -1.17 11.69
N LYS A 43 -14.78 -1.98 11.72
CA LYS A 43 -13.73 -1.86 12.73
C LYS A 43 -13.17 -0.44 12.74
N SER A 44 -12.80 0.03 13.91
CA SER A 44 -12.09 1.30 14.03
C SER A 44 -10.73 1.23 13.33
N TRP A 45 -10.16 2.37 13.01
CA TRP A 45 -8.84 2.47 12.41
C TRP A 45 -7.77 1.78 13.28
N ASP A 46 -7.78 2.03 14.58
CA ASP A 46 -6.85 1.43 15.54
C ASP A 46 -6.99 -0.10 15.62
N GLU A 47 -8.24 -0.61 15.62
CA GLU A 47 -8.50 -2.05 15.62
C GLU A 47 -8.00 -2.72 14.33
N SER A 48 -8.18 -2.07 13.19
CA SER A 48 -7.73 -2.56 11.89
C SER A 48 -6.20 -2.64 11.82
N ILE A 49 -5.50 -1.62 12.32
CA ILE A 49 -4.03 -1.62 12.41
C ILE A 49 -3.54 -2.70 13.36
N ALA A 50 -4.16 -2.85 14.54
CA ALA A 50 -3.78 -3.87 15.49
C ALA A 50 -3.95 -5.29 14.91
N GLU A 51 -4.99 -5.52 14.12
CA GLU A 51 -5.20 -6.78 13.41
C GLU A 51 -4.09 -7.06 12.38
N ILE A 52 -3.71 -6.05 11.59
CA ILE A 52 -2.62 -6.17 10.61
C ILE A 52 -1.29 -6.44 11.31
N GLN A 53 -1.00 -5.74 12.40
CA GLN A 53 0.18 -5.99 13.21
C GLN A 53 0.25 -7.44 13.67
N GLN A 54 -0.83 -7.94 14.23
CA GLN A 54 -0.89 -9.30 14.74
C GLN A 54 -0.84 -10.35 13.63
N ARG A 55 -1.54 -10.12 12.52
CA ARG A 55 -1.65 -11.07 11.41
C ARG A 55 -0.34 -11.26 10.65
N TYR A 56 0.43 -10.18 10.48
CA TYR A 56 1.64 -10.16 9.65
C TYR A 56 2.93 -9.93 10.46
N ASP A 57 2.84 -9.84 11.78
CA ASP A 57 3.97 -9.55 12.68
C ASP A 57 4.75 -8.29 12.25
N LEU A 58 3.99 -7.23 11.92
CA LEU A 58 4.55 -5.94 11.53
C LEU A 58 4.75 -5.04 12.75
N ASN A 59 5.72 -4.13 12.67
CA ASN A 59 5.81 -3.05 13.64
C ASN A 59 4.71 -2.00 13.40
N SER A 60 4.41 -1.16 14.42
CA SER A 60 3.34 -0.16 14.36
C SER A 60 3.46 0.75 13.14
N GLN A 61 4.66 1.27 12.89
CA GLN A 61 4.89 2.22 11.79
C GLN A 61 4.61 1.61 10.41
N LEU A 62 5.08 0.39 10.14
CA LEU A 62 4.83 -0.28 8.87
C LEU A 62 3.36 -0.68 8.71
N SER A 63 2.69 -1.06 9.82
CA SER A 63 1.26 -1.39 9.78
C SER A 63 0.40 -0.18 9.43
N GLU A 64 0.70 0.97 10.02
CA GLU A 64 0.04 2.23 9.70
C GLU A 64 0.30 2.64 8.25
N GLN A 65 1.55 2.60 7.82
CA GLN A 65 1.94 2.98 6.46
C GLN A 65 1.29 2.10 5.38
N ILE A 66 1.27 0.78 5.58
CA ILE A 66 0.67 -0.13 4.60
C ILE A 66 -0.85 -0.03 4.60
N PHE A 67 -1.48 0.15 5.77
CA PHE A 67 -2.92 0.29 5.89
C PHE A 67 -3.43 1.57 5.22
N ASP A 68 -2.70 2.68 5.35
CA ASP A 68 -3.05 3.98 4.75
C ASP A 68 -2.61 4.10 3.28
N SER A 69 -1.93 3.10 2.75
CA SER A 69 -1.44 3.11 1.37
C SER A 69 -2.43 2.48 0.39
N GLU A 70 -2.31 2.84 -0.88
CA GLU A 70 -3.01 2.17 -1.99
C GLU A 70 -2.55 0.72 -2.22
N TYR A 71 -1.49 0.28 -1.53
CA TYR A 71 -0.88 -1.04 -1.71
C TYR A 71 -1.37 -2.10 -0.74
N MET A 72 -2.37 -1.83 0.11
CA MET A 72 -2.83 -2.79 1.13
C MET A 72 -3.30 -4.12 0.51
N GLU A 73 -4.14 -4.06 -0.53
CA GLU A 73 -4.63 -5.27 -1.21
C GLU A 73 -3.50 -6.03 -1.90
N LEU A 74 -2.55 -5.31 -2.51
CA LEU A 74 -1.37 -5.89 -3.15
C LEU A 74 -0.46 -6.57 -2.12
N PHE A 75 -0.26 -5.92 -0.98
CA PHE A 75 0.50 -6.47 0.15
C PHE A 75 -0.10 -7.79 0.63
N GLU A 76 -1.42 -7.82 0.87
CA GLU A 76 -2.11 -9.04 1.30
C GLU A 76 -1.91 -10.17 0.29
N LYS A 77 -2.12 -9.89 -1.00
CA LYS A 77 -1.95 -10.87 -2.08
C LYS A 77 -0.53 -11.45 -2.16
N ILE A 78 0.49 -10.62 -1.99
CA ILE A 78 1.89 -11.09 -1.99
C ILE A 78 2.18 -11.94 -0.74
N CYS A 79 1.60 -11.57 0.41
CA CYS A 79 1.83 -12.28 1.68
C CYS A 79 1.02 -13.58 1.81
N GLU A 80 -0.04 -13.81 1.03
CA GLU A 80 -0.83 -15.05 1.05
C GLU A 80 0.03 -16.32 0.88
N ASN A 81 1.03 -16.27 0.03
CA ASN A 81 1.93 -17.39 -0.26
C ASN A 81 2.92 -17.70 0.88
N LYS A 82 3.02 -16.87 1.91
CA LYS A 82 3.93 -17.01 3.08
C LYS A 82 5.41 -17.27 2.72
N LYS A 83 5.82 -16.97 1.49
CA LYS A 83 7.19 -17.17 1.00
C LYS A 83 8.06 -15.94 1.23
N ASN A 84 7.46 -14.77 1.20
CA ASN A 84 8.13 -13.49 1.42
C ASN A 84 7.89 -13.02 2.87
N SER A 85 8.89 -12.38 3.47
CA SER A 85 8.71 -11.75 4.79
C SER A 85 7.77 -10.56 4.67
N PRO A 86 6.67 -10.48 5.44
CA PRO A 86 5.75 -9.36 5.39
C PRO A 86 6.42 -8.01 5.67
N ASN A 87 7.36 -7.96 6.62
CA ASN A 87 8.14 -6.75 6.90
C ASN A 87 8.94 -6.26 5.68
N PHE A 88 9.52 -7.20 4.92
CA PHE A 88 10.24 -6.85 3.70
C PHE A 88 9.29 -6.35 2.61
N VAL A 89 8.17 -7.04 2.39
CA VAL A 89 7.15 -6.62 1.40
C VAL A 89 6.63 -5.22 1.72
N ALA A 90 6.21 -4.98 2.97
CA ALA A 90 5.72 -3.68 3.41
C ALA A 90 6.78 -2.58 3.24
N SER A 91 8.04 -2.86 3.60
CA SER A 91 9.14 -1.90 3.42
C SER A 91 9.37 -1.55 1.94
N VAL A 92 9.32 -2.52 1.05
CA VAL A 92 9.45 -2.28 -0.40
C VAL A 92 8.30 -1.43 -0.91
N LEU A 93 7.06 -1.79 -0.60
CA LEU A 93 5.87 -1.07 -1.09
C LEU A 93 5.78 0.35 -0.52
N CYS A 94 6.02 0.55 0.78
CA CYS A 94 5.88 1.85 1.42
C CYS A 94 7.11 2.74 1.30
N SER A 95 8.32 2.17 1.34
CA SER A 95 9.56 2.95 1.41
C SER A 95 10.30 2.99 0.08
N THR A 96 10.57 1.83 -0.55
CA THR A 96 11.36 1.78 -1.78
C THR A 96 10.65 2.46 -2.93
N LEU A 97 9.35 2.16 -3.16
CA LEU A 97 8.58 2.80 -4.24
C LEU A 97 8.44 4.30 -4.02
N THR A 98 8.17 4.74 -2.78
CA THR A 98 8.11 6.17 -2.45
C THR A 98 9.44 6.87 -2.69
N ASN A 99 10.57 6.24 -2.38
CA ASN A 99 11.90 6.79 -2.64
C ASN A 99 12.18 6.92 -4.14
N LEU A 100 11.81 5.92 -4.94
CA LEU A 100 11.94 5.97 -6.39
C LEU A 100 11.09 7.08 -7.00
N GLN A 101 9.86 7.23 -6.52
CA GLN A 101 8.99 8.34 -6.94
C GLN A 101 9.61 9.71 -6.62
N ARG A 102 10.21 9.87 -5.44
CA ARG A 102 10.93 11.10 -5.05
C ARG A 102 12.17 11.36 -5.90
N LYS A 103 12.82 10.31 -6.40
CA LYS A 103 13.93 10.42 -7.36
C LYS A 103 13.46 10.82 -8.77
N GLY A 104 12.14 10.91 -9.00
CA GLY A 104 11.53 11.34 -10.27
C GLY A 104 11.18 10.20 -11.23
N PHE A 105 11.17 8.94 -10.77
CA PHE A 105 10.71 7.80 -11.56
C PHE A 105 9.18 7.75 -11.61
N ASP A 106 8.62 7.33 -12.75
CA ASP A 106 7.18 7.25 -12.96
C ASP A 106 6.62 5.91 -12.45
N VAL A 107 5.98 5.95 -11.27
CA VAL A 107 5.36 4.76 -10.63
C VAL A 107 4.21 4.20 -11.48
N VAL A 108 3.57 5.00 -12.33
CA VAL A 108 2.45 4.54 -13.18
C VAL A 108 2.87 3.44 -14.15
N LEU A 109 4.15 3.41 -14.55
CA LEU A 109 4.70 2.37 -15.41
C LEU A 109 4.90 1.03 -14.70
N LEU A 110 4.92 1.02 -13.36
CA LEU A 110 5.07 -0.18 -12.55
C LEU A 110 3.70 -0.71 -12.14
N THR A 111 3.17 -1.67 -12.90
CA THR A 111 1.87 -2.28 -12.61
C THR A 111 1.91 -3.22 -11.41
N HIS A 112 0.75 -3.51 -10.81
CA HIS A 112 0.64 -4.50 -9.73
C HIS A 112 1.12 -5.88 -10.16
N GLU A 113 0.89 -6.27 -11.43
CA GLU A 113 1.36 -7.54 -11.99
C GLU A 113 2.90 -7.62 -11.99
N HIS A 114 3.59 -6.54 -12.37
CA HIS A 114 5.05 -6.47 -12.32
C HIS A 114 5.57 -6.71 -10.88
N ILE A 115 4.93 -6.08 -9.91
CA ILE A 115 5.33 -6.23 -8.50
C ILE A 115 5.11 -7.67 -8.01
N ILE A 116 3.96 -8.26 -8.32
CA ILE A 116 3.65 -9.65 -7.94
C ILE A 116 4.67 -10.61 -8.56
N GLU A 117 4.93 -10.49 -9.88
CA GLU A 117 5.89 -11.32 -10.60
C GLU A 117 7.29 -11.23 -9.97
N LEU A 118 7.74 -10.03 -9.61
CA LEU A 118 9.03 -9.83 -8.95
C LEU A 118 9.11 -10.50 -7.58
N PHE A 119 8.05 -10.43 -6.77
CA PHE A 119 8.01 -11.12 -5.49
C PHE A 119 7.92 -12.65 -5.63
N GLU A 120 7.32 -13.17 -6.69
CA GLU A 120 7.34 -14.60 -7.02
C GLU A 120 8.74 -15.06 -7.43
N LEU A 121 9.45 -14.27 -8.22
CA LEU A 121 10.84 -14.55 -8.59
C LEU A 121 11.78 -14.52 -7.40
N LEU A 122 11.59 -13.56 -6.48
CA LEU A 122 12.30 -13.52 -5.20
C LEU A 122 12.03 -14.75 -4.34
N ALA A 123 10.76 -15.12 -4.21
CA ALA A 123 10.34 -16.30 -3.45
C ALA A 123 10.92 -17.60 -4.00
N SER A 124 11.25 -17.62 -5.29
CA SER A 124 11.87 -18.75 -6.00
C SER A 124 13.40 -18.67 -6.03
N ASN A 125 14.00 -17.67 -5.35
CA ASN A 125 15.44 -17.39 -5.35
C ASN A 125 16.06 -17.18 -6.75
N LYS A 126 15.25 -16.75 -7.72
CA LYS A 126 15.72 -16.45 -9.08
C LYS A 126 16.37 -15.09 -9.19
N ILE A 127 16.03 -14.17 -8.31
CA ILE A 127 16.62 -12.83 -8.21
C ILE A 127 16.99 -12.54 -6.75
N PRO A 128 18.08 -11.83 -6.48
CA PRO A 128 18.42 -11.38 -5.13
C PRO A 128 17.57 -10.16 -4.72
N LYS A 129 17.40 -9.97 -3.42
CA LYS A 129 16.59 -8.85 -2.87
C LYS A 129 17.15 -7.47 -3.27
N GLU A 130 18.44 -7.36 -3.34
CA GLU A 130 19.20 -6.14 -3.64
C GLU A 130 18.96 -5.66 -5.09
N SER A 131 18.52 -6.56 -5.96
CA SER A 131 18.25 -6.22 -7.36
C SER A 131 16.92 -5.52 -7.59
N LEU A 132 15.99 -5.60 -6.62
CA LEU A 132 14.63 -5.05 -6.79
C LEU A 132 14.63 -3.58 -7.16
N GLU A 133 15.42 -2.76 -6.46
CA GLU A 133 15.46 -1.32 -6.71
C GLU A 133 15.88 -1.01 -8.15
N ILE A 134 16.93 -1.70 -8.63
CA ILE A 134 17.44 -1.52 -10.01
C ILE A 134 16.40 -1.99 -11.05
N ILE A 135 15.71 -3.09 -10.78
CA ILE A 135 14.68 -3.61 -11.69
C ILE A 135 13.49 -2.65 -11.74
N PHE A 136 13.06 -2.12 -10.59
CA PHE A 136 12.03 -1.09 -10.53
C PHE A 136 12.44 0.17 -11.30
N GLU A 137 13.67 0.66 -11.12
CA GLU A 137 14.19 1.82 -11.87
C GLU A 137 14.15 1.59 -13.38
N ASN A 138 14.48 0.39 -13.86
CA ASN A 138 14.44 0.07 -15.29
C ASN A 138 13.01 0.06 -15.85
N ILE A 139 12.04 -0.47 -15.11
CA ILE A 139 10.63 -0.45 -15.52
C ILE A 139 10.08 0.99 -15.46
N MET A 140 10.26 1.68 -14.35
CA MET A 140 9.74 3.02 -14.09
C MET A 140 10.39 4.10 -14.98
N SER A 141 11.58 3.84 -15.52
CA SER A 141 12.22 4.72 -16.53
C SER A 141 11.76 4.45 -17.95
N GLY A 142 10.87 3.47 -18.16
CA GLY A 142 10.41 3.08 -19.50
C GLY A 142 11.45 2.33 -20.36
N LYS A 143 12.59 1.93 -19.76
CA LYS A 143 13.62 1.15 -20.48
C LYS A 143 13.18 -0.28 -20.76
N SER A 144 12.29 -0.81 -19.95
CA SER A 144 11.78 -2.17 -20.05
C SER A 144 10.28 -2.20 -19.76
N GLU A 145 9.50 -2.82 -20.64
CA GLU A 145 8.06 -2.96 -20.49
C GLU A 145 7.67 -4.25 -19.73
N THR A 146 8.62 -5.16 -19.51
CA THR A 146 8.38 -6.45 -18.87
C THR A 146 9.45 -6.74 -17.83
N VAL A 147 9.08 -7.49 -16.79
CA VAL A 147 9.98 -7.91 -15.71
C VAL A 147 11.19 -8.69 -16.26
N SER A 148 10.96 -9.62 -17.19
CA SER A 148 12.04 -10.42 -17.78
C SER A 148 13.10 -9.57 -18.48
N ARG A 149 12.69 -8.57 -19.28
CA ARG A 149 13.62 -7.64 -19.93
C ARG A 149 14.33 -6.73 -18.93
N ALA A 150 13.63 -6.32 -17.88
CA ALA A 150 14.24 -5.50 -16.83
C ALA A 150 15.33 -6.27 -16.07
N ILE A 151 15.14 -7.56 -15.83
CA ILE A 151 16.15 -8.43 -15.22
C ILE A 151 17.36 -8.60 -16.14
N GLU A 152 17.16 -8.92 -17.41
CA GLU A 152 18.24 -9.05 -18.40
C GLU A 152 19.08 -7.77 -18.52
N SER A 153 18.41 -6.61 -18.58
CA SER A 153 19.08 -5.31 -18.70
C SER A 153 19.80 -4.88 -17.44
N SER A 154 19.41 -5.43 -16.27
CA SER A 154 20.02 -5.12 -14.97
C SER A 154 21.33 -5.88 -14.74
N ALA A 155 21.74 -6.81 -15.62
CA ALA A 155 22.86 -7.74 -15.43
C ALA A 155 22.81 -8.50 -14.09
N VAL A 156 21.60 -8.66 -13.53
CA VAL A 156 21.37 -9.36 -12.27
C VAL A 156 21.25 -10.85 -12.59
N THR A 157 22.38 -11.51 -12.71
CA THR A 157 22.46 -12.97 -12.74
C THR A 157 22.64 -13.46 -11.31
N SER A 158 21.76 -14.34 -10.84
CA SER A 158 22.04 -15.11 -9.64
C SER A 158 23.28 -15.96 -9.93
N ILE A 159 24.38 -15.69 -9.23
CA ILE A 159 25.55 -16.55 -9.27
C ILE A 159 25.16 -17.84 -8.55
N ASN A 160 25.04 -18.93 -9.26
CA ASN A 160 24.84 -20.25 -8.67
C ASN A 160 26.09 -20.65 -7.89
N GLU A 161 25.92 -21.44 -6.81
CA GLU A 161 27.07 -21.96 -6.04
C GLU A 161 28.12 -22.69 -6.91
N GLU A 162 27.68 -23.28 -8.03
CA GLU A 162 28.59 -23.93 -9.02
C GLU A 162 29.48 -22.93 -9.74
N ASP A 163 29.02 -21.71 -10.02
CA ASP A 163 29.80 -20.64 -10.64
C ASP A 163 30.85 -20.04 -9.66
N LEU A 164 30.52 -20.03 -8.36
CA LEU A 164 31.43 -19.59 -7.30
C LEU A 164 32.63 -20.54 -7.17
N HIS A 165 32.45 -21.85 -7.34
CA HIS A 165 33.52 -22.84 -7.31
C HIS A 165 34.46 -22.79 -8.53
N MET A 166 34.06 -22.14 -9.61
CA MET A 166 34.86 -21.97 -10.82
C MET A 166 35.74 -20.70 -10.79
N ILE A 167 35.44 -19.76 -9.88
CA ILE A 167 36.19 -18.48 -9.72
C ILE A 167 37.21 -18.53 -8.58
N LEU A 168 37.15 -19.53 -7.70
CA LEU A 168 38.10 -19.79 -6.62
C LEU A 168 39.12 -20.86 -7.03
#